data_bb8f3c166e10c54a2803619bf2a63b5b
#
_entry.id   bb8f3c166e10c54a2803619bf2a63b5b
#
_cell.length_a   1.000
_cell.length_b   1.000
_cell.length_c   1.000
_cell.angle_alpha   90.00
_cell.angle_beta   90.00
_cell.angle_gamma   90.00
#
_symmetry.space_group_name_H-M   'P 1'
#
loop_
_entity.id
_entity.type
_entity.pdbx_description
1 polymer ?
#
loop_
_entity_poly.entity_id
_entity_poly.type
_entity_poly.pdbx_seq_one_letter_code
_entity_poly.pdbx_strand_id
1 'polypeptide(L)'
;MFKLRILYFFCICSLVTFEARSEQRALCDIWEEDIPVMAHLAVAMDGTVLLFREQREKKRIEVKRSKDGGVSWSEYKSVGNRIKIEDDMSDDGRYKGDHVGWTELANVTVDENTGDVMAFGAGLKPVEYLYRSKDHGLTWAKEKIEIKPDKNGWYATTYCCDPGITIQQGKYKGRLLMPSQVFVGPINSDGSRIYLNKGQNRKYFGKRYSNALYSDDGGKTWLHSEPFPIFGTSEPSLCELNDGTIYYNARTHFRKGNKQVGHSLDSGESWVKAKEDDELFDGPPDEYGCKGAVVKVPNKDKDIILFSAPGRRDKRDDITIHLSMDGGESWPTKRILKVGPGNYTWMAVGRKETPSEGMIYLVSNKDWMARFNLNWVLGKN
;
A
#
# COMPACT_ATOMS: atom_id res chain seq x y z
N MET A 1 -68.22 -35.58 -34.16
CA MET A 1 -67.93 -34.76 -32.99
C MET A 1 -66.43 -34.72 -32.78
N PHE A 2 -65.75 -33.72 -33.35
CA PHE A 2 -64.31 -33.52 -33.13
C PHE A 2 -64.15 -32.41 -32.09
N LYS A 3 -63.47 -32.73 -30.95
CA LYS A 3 -63.10 -31.75 -29.93
C LYS A 3 -61.73 -31.19 -30.27
N LEU A 4 -61.68 -29.91 -30.59
CA LEU A 4 -60.49 -29.13 -30.81
C LEU A 4 -59.89 -28.80 -29.42
N ARG A 5 -58.66 -29.25 -29.12
CA ARG A 5 -57.91 -28.81 -27.95
C ARG A 5 -56.98 -27.66 -28.37
N ILE A 6 -57.23 -26.48 -27.85
CA ILE A 6 -56.37 -25.32 -28.00
C ILE A 6 -55.31 -25.42 -26.92
N LEU A 7 -54.02 -25.54 -27.32
CA LEU A 7 -52.84 -25.41 -26.42
C LEU A 7 -52.47 -23.93 -26.34
N TYR A 8 -52.58 -23.35 -25.16
CA TYR A 8 -51.99 -22.05 -24.87
C TYR A 8 -50.51 -22.23 -24.56
N PHE A 9 -49.62 -21.68 -25.42
CA PHE A 9 -48.22 -21.48 -25.14
C PHE A 9 -48.08 -20.15 -24.35
N PHE A 10 -47.76 -20.25 -23.09
CA PHE A 10 -47.30 -19.13 -22.32
C PHE A 10 -45.82 -18.85 -22.66
N CYS A 11 -45.56 -17.79 -23.45
CA CYS A 11 -44.23 -17.27 -23.68
C CYS A 11 -43.85 -16.42 -22.45
N ILE A 12 -43.03 -16.97 -21.54
CA ILE A 12 -42.45 -16.17 -20.47
C ILE A 12 -41.31 -15.37 -21.09
N CYS A 13 -41.57 -14.13 -21.49
CA CYS A 13 -40.53 -13.15 -21.74
C CYS A 13 -39.91 -12.73 -20.39
N SER A 14 -38.75 -13.30 -20.05
CA SER A 14 -37.91 -12.77 -18.99
C SER A 14 -37.40 -11.39 -19.46
N LEU A 15 -38.02 -10.34 -18.96
CA LEU A 15 -37.47 -8.98 -19.01
C LEU A 15 -36.16 -8.99 -18.21
N VAL A 16 -35.03 -9.10 -18.91
CA VAL A 16 -33.73 -8.72 -18.37
C VAL A 16 -33.73 -7.21 -18.30
N THR A 17 -34.09 -6.66 -17.16
CA THR A 17 -33.84 -5.24 -16.86
C THR A 17 -32.34 -5.04 -16.80
N PHE A 18 -31.75 -4.52 -17.87
CA PHE A 18 -30.47 -3.85 -17.82
C PHE A 18 -30.66 -2.59 -16.96
N GLU A 19 -30.40 -2.68 -15.66
CA GLU A 19 -30.14 -1.47 -14.90
C GLU A 19 -28.89 -0.84 -15.48
N ALA A 20 -29.07 0.23 -16.25
CA ALA A 20 -28.01 1.12 -16.64
C ALA A 20 -27.43 1.67 -15.34
N ARG A 21 -26.24 1.16 -14.92
CA ARG A 21 -25.48 1.79 -13.84
C ARG A 21 -25.31 3.25 -14.22
N SER A 22 -25.90 4.16 -13.47
CA SER A 22 -25.68 5.59 -13.66
C SER A 22 -24.18 5.82 -13.60
N GLU A 23 -23.60 6.45 -14.63
CA GLU A 23 -22.19 6.83 -14.59
C GLU A 23 -21.96 7.65 -13.31
N GLN A 24 -21.06 7.16 -12.47
CA GLN A 24 -20.80 7.79 -11.20
C GLN A 24 -20.25 9.20 -11.44
N ARG A 25 -20.93 10.22 -10.92
CA ARG A 25 -20.50 11.61 -11.09
C ARG A 25 -19.08 11.81 -10.61
N ALA A 26 -18.30 12.70 -11.25
CA ALA A 26 -16.95 13.03 -10.78
C ALA A 26 -17.00 13.54 -9.34
N LEU A 27 -16.14 13.01 -8.48
CA LEU A 27 -16.09 13.34 -7.07
C LEU A 27 -14.64 13.48 -6.62
N CYS A 28 -14.37 14.56 -5.88
CA CYS A 28 -13.11 14.77 -5.19
C CYS A 28 -13.34 15.63 -3.95
N ASP A 29 -13.19 15.02 -2.78
CA ASP A 29 -13.26 15.68 -1.47
C ASP A 29 -11.87 15.67 -0.83
N ILE A 30 -11.48 16.76 -0.18
CA ILE A 30 -10.22 16.89 0.54
C ILE A 30 -10.50 17.35 1.97
N TRP A 31 -9.88 16.71 2.96
CA TRP A 31 -9.96 17.07 4.38
C TRP A 31 -8.56 17.37 4.92
N GLU A 32 -8.47 18.42 5.72
CA GLU A 32 -7.24 18.86 6.40
C GLU A 32 -7.34 18.77 7.93
N GLU A 33 -8.54 18.50 8.46
CA GLU A 33 -8.79 18.41 9.89
C GLU A 33 -8.70 16.97 10.38
N ASP A 34 -8.12 16.77 11.58
CA ASP A 34 -7.98 15.47 12.27
C ASP A 34 -7.35 14.35 11.42
N ILE A 35 -6.43 14.74 10.51
CA ILE A 35 -5.63 13.79 9.73
C ILE A 35 -4.23 13.75 10.32
N PRO A 36 -3.78 12.60 10.82
CA PRO A 36 -2.48 12.50 11.47
C PRO A 36 -1.32 12.45 10.47
N VAL A 37 -0.18 12.97 10.88
CA VAL A 37 1.10 12.75 10.18
C VAL A 37 1.40 11.24 10.16
N MET A 38 1.90 10.73 9.03
CA MET A 38 2.22 9.31 8.83
C MET A 38 1.01 8.38 9.07
N ALA A 39 -0.17 8.79 8.63
CA ALA A 39 -1.37 7.94 8.65
C ALA A 39 -1.26 6.80 7.63
N HIS A 40 -1.93 5.70 7.90
CA HIS A 40 -2.10 4.59 6.97
C HIS A 40 -3.58 4.37 6.68
N LEU A 41 -3.87 3.86 5.47
CA LEU A 41 -5.22 3.56 5.00
C LEU A 41 -5.39 2.09 4.69
N ALA A 42 -6.58 1.56 4.96
CA ALA A 42 -7.06 0.30 4.41
C ALA A 42 -8.57 0.37 4.17
N VAL A 43 -9.10 -0.47 3.28
CA VAL A 43 -10.52 -0.68 3.11
C VAL A 43 -10.83 -2.15 3.38
N ALA A 44 -11.53 -2.42 4.48
CA ALA A 44 -11.93 -3.77 4.87
C ALA A 44 -12.91 -4.38 3.85
N MET A 45 -13.14 -5.69 3.92
CA MET A 45 -13.96 -6.40 2.93
C MET A 45 -15.43 -5.98 2.93
N ASP A 46 -15.95 -5.44 4.04
CA ASP A 46 -17.31 -4.86 4.13
C ASP A 46 -17.39 -3.40 3.61
N GLY A 47 -16.29 -2.86 3.07
CA GLY A 47 -16.19 -1.48 2.62
C GLY A 47 -15.90 -0.45 3.70
N THR A 48 -15.73 -0.87 4.96
CA THR A 48 -15.31 0.05 6.03
C THR A 48 -13.93 0.63 5.71
N VAL A 49 -13.84 1.94 5.63
CA VAL A 49 -12.57 2.66 5.45
C VAL A 49 -11.92 2.85 6.82
N LEU A 50 -10.66 2.50 6.92
CA LEU A 50 -9.86 2.51 8.13
C LEU A 50 -8.73 3.53 7.99
N LEU A 51 -8.68 4.51 8.89
CA LEU A 51 -7.58 5.48 8.98
C LEU A 51 -6.84 5.27 10.29
N PHE A 52 -5.58 4.86 10.17
CA PHE A 52 -4.71 4.55 11.30
C PHE A 52 -3.78 5.71 11.63
N ARG A 53 -3.45 5.83 12.92
CA ARG A 53 -2.43 6.74 13.40
C ARG A 53 -1.57 6.14 14.50
N GLU A 54 -0.41 6.73 14.70
CA GLU A 54 0.39 6.54 15.89
C GLU A 54 0.08 7.61 16.91
N GLN A 55 -0.41 7.20 18.08
CA GLN A 55 -0.52 8.09 19.24
C GLN A 55 0.76 7.95 20.07
N ARG A 56 1.75 8.79 19.76
CA ARG A 56 3.12 8.68 20.28
C ARG A 56 3.20 8.86 21.80
N GLU A 57 2.51 9.83 22.35
CA GLU A 57 2.46 10.07 23.81
C GLU A 57 1.92 8.87 24.58
N LYS A 58 0.86 8.26 24.08
CA LYS A 58 0.24 7.07 24.66
C LYS A 58 0.91 5.75 24.21
N LYS A 59 1.94 5.83 23.36
CA LYS A 59 2.69 4.68 22.83
C LYS A 59 1.79 3.59 22.26
N ARG A 60 0.78 3.96 21.46
CA ARG A 60 -0.17 3.02 20.88
C ARG A 60 -0.55 3.38 19.45
N ILE A 61 -1.04 2.37 18.74
CA ILE A 61 -1.65 2.50 17.42
C ILE A 61 -3.16 2.68 17.64
N GLU A 62 -3.76 3.60 16.93
CA GLU A 62 -5.18 3.88 16.95
C GLU A 62 -5.77 3.87 15.54
N VAL A 63 -7.05 3.59 15.42
CA VAL A 63 -7.81 3.58 14.16
C VAL A 63 -9.15 4.28 14.33
N LYS A 64 -9.54 5.08 13.32
CA LYS A 64 -10.93 5.53 13.14
C LYS A 64 -11.53 4.88 11.89
N ARG A 65 -12.84 4.73 11.87
CA ARG A 65 -13.59 3.94 10.90
C ARG A 65 -14.67 4.77 10.25
N SER A 66 -14.83 4.61 8.94
CA SER A 66 -15.99 5.11 8.19
C SER A 66 -16.73 3.93 7.56
N LYS A 67 -18.05 3.86 7.74
CA LYS A 67 -18.92 2.83 7.17
C LYS A 67 -19.72 3.33 5.96
N ASP A 68 -19.60 4.59 5.63
CA ASP A 68 -20.36 5.28 4.59
C ASP A 68 -19.46 5.81 3.45
N GLY A 69 -18.38 5.09 3.18
CA GLY A 69 -17.46 5.44 2.10
C GLY A 69 -16.64 6.70 2.37
N GLY A 70 -16.36 7.04 3.63
CA GLY A 70 -15.52 8.17 4.01
C GLY A 70 -16.29 9.48 4.24
N VAL A 71 -17.63 9.45 4.33
CA VAL A 71 -18.45 10.64 4.59
C VAL A 71 -18.42 11.03 6.05
N SER A 72 -18.58 10.05 6.94
CA SER A 72 -18.49 10.25 8.39
C SER A 72 -17.50 9.28 9.03
N TRP A 73 -16.98 9.65 10.19
CA TRP A 73 -15.92 8.92 10.87
C TRP A 73 -16.23 8.72 12.35
N SER A 74 -15.88 7.56 12.88
CA SER A 74 -15.89 7.30 14.31
C SER A 74 -14.77 8.04 15.03
N GLU A 75 -14.85 8.12 16.35
CA GLU A 75 -13.70 8.45 17.18
C GLU A 75 -12.57 7.42 17.03
N TYR A 76 -11.32 7.84 17.28
CA TYR A 76 -10.17 6.95 17.33
C TYR A 76 -10.28 5.93 18.45
N LYS A 77 -10.08 4.66 18.12
CA LYS A 77 -10.01 3.55 19.07
C LYS A 77 -8.65 2.87 19.05
N SER A 78 -8.23 2.30 20.16
CA SER A 78 -6.96 1.59 20.27
C SER A 78 -6.97 0.31 19.44
N VAL A 79 -5.94 0.14 18.60
CA VAL A 79 -5.57 -1.12 17.97
C VAL A 79 -4.72 -1.94 18.94
N GLY A 80 -3.76 -1.31 19.58
CA GLY A 80 -2.86 -1.93 20.53
C GLY A 80 -1.68 -1.03 20.88
N ASN A 81 -0.87 -1.49 21.81
CA ASN A 81 0.34 -0.76 22.21
C ASN A 81 1.43 -0.93 21.15
N ARG A 82 2.22 0.11 20.92
CA ARG A 82 3.48 -0.02 20.20
C ARG A 82 4.38 -1.02 20.92
N ILE A 83 5.11 -1.82 20.17
CA ILE A 83 5.97 -2.86 20.72
C ILE A 83 7.31 -2.21 21.08
N LYS A 84 7.77 -2.39 22.32
CA LYS A 84 9.11 -1.94 22.73
C LYS A 84 10.17 -2.85 22.11
N ILE A 85 11.17 -2.24 21.48
CA ILE A 85 12.34 -2.95 20.94
C ILE A 85 13.48 -2.71 21.89
N GLU A 86 13.91 -3.74 22.62
CA GLU A 86 14.84 -3.59 23.76
C GLU A 86 16.28 -3.25 23.35
N ASP A 87 16.69 -3.52 22.09
CA ASP A 87 18.09 -3.38 21.64
C ASP A 87 18.27 -2.48 20.41
N ASP A 88 17.41 -1.50 20.19
CA ASP A 88 17.52 -0.61 19.03
C ASP A 88 18.48 0.58 19.26
N MET A 89 19.39 0.44 20.22
CA MET A 89 20.44 1.40 20.49
C MET A 89 21.62 1.14 19.53
N SER A 90 21.86 2.06 18.61
CA SER A 90 23.19 2.15 18.01
C SER A 90 24.18 2.52 19.14
N ASP A 91 25.28 1.81 19.29
CA ASP A 91 26.34 2.07 20.31
C ASP A 91 26.92 3.49 20.25
N ASP A 92 26.59 4.26 19.21
CA ASP A 92 27.08 5.62 18.99
C ASP A 92 26.15 6.74 19.52
N GLY A 93 25.07 6.38 20.19
CA GLY A 93 24.21 7.34 20.92
C GLY A 93 23.48 8.38 20.06
N ARG A 94 23.48 8.26 18.73
CA ARG A 94 22.94 9.27 17.80
C ARG A 94 21.43 9.27 17.63
N TYR A 95 20.75 8.31 18.20
CA TYR A 95 19.29 8.27 18.22
C TYR A 95 18.76 8.46 19.64
N LYS A 96 18.85 9.70 20.13
CA LYS A 96 18.10 10.17 21.32
C LYS A 96 16.91 10.98 20.86
N GLY A 97 15.85 10.32 20.43
CA GLY A 97 14.57 10.95 20.12
C GLY A 97 13.42 10.06 20.57
N ASP A 98 12.22 10.57 20.63
CA ASP A 98 11.01 9.87 21.09
C ASP A 98 10.64 8.60 20.29
N HIS A 99 11.43 8.26 19.27
CA HIS A 99 11.27 7.11 18.37
C HIS A 99 12.14 5.89 18.73
N VAL A 100 13.06 6.03 19.70
CA VAL A 100 13.99 4.97 20.08
C VAL A 100 13.29 3.93 20.93
N GLY A 101 13.42 2.68 20.54
CA GLY A 101 12.91 1.54 21.31
C GLY A 101 11.41 1.23 21.17
N TRP A 102 10.71 1.78 20.16
CA TRP A 102 9.30 1.45 19.88
C TRP A 102 9.07 1.21 18.39
N THR A 103 8.25 0.19 18.09
CA THR A 103 7.81 -0.02 16.70
C THR A 103 6.94 1.14 16.24
N GLU A 104 7.11 1.53 14.99
CA GLU A 104 6.17 2.40 14.27
C GLU A 104 5.11 1.54 13.56
N LEU A 105 3.94 2.10 13.27
CA LEU A 105 3.00 1.47 12.36
C LEU A 105 3.60 1.51 10.96
N ALA A 106 3.86 0.34 10.39
CA ALA A 106 4.62 0.25 9.16
C ALA A 106 3.78 -0.08 7.94
N ASN A 107 2.76 -0.90 8.15
CA ASN A 107 1.94 -1.41 7.07
C ASN A 107 0.58 -1.85 7.61
N VAL A 108 -0.43 -1.74 6.76
CA VAL A 108 -1.76 -2.31 7.02
C VAL A 108 -2.16 -3.12 5.79
N THR A 109 -2.45 -4.39 5.97
CA THR A 109 -2.81 -5.32 4.89
C THR A 109 -4.16 -5.97 5.20
N VAL A 110 -4.98 -6.15 4.19
CA VAL A 110 -6.23 -6.91 4.28
C VAL A 110 -6.02 -8.29 3.66
N ASP A 111 -6.27 -9.34 4.42
CA ASP A 111 -6.35 -10.69 3.90
C ASP A 111 -7.73 -10.89 3.27
N GLU A 112 -7.80 -10.87 1.94
CA GLU A 112 -9.07 -11.00 1.21
C GLU A 112 -9.63 -12.44 1.24
N ASN A 113 -8.85 -13.44 1.72
CA ASN A 113 -9.36 -14.80 1.90
C ASN A 113 -10.25 -14.91 3.14
N THR A 114 -9.90 -14.21 4.21
CA THR A 114 -10.57 -14.28 5.52
C THR A 114 -11.35 -13.02 5.87
N GLY A 115 -11.02 -11.90 5.24
CA GLY A 115 -11.51 -10.57 5.59
C GLY A 115 -10.76 -9.92 6.75
N ASP A 116 -9.72 -10.55 7.26
CA ASP A 116 -8.93 -10.05 8.37
C ASP A 116 -8.14 -8.80 7.98
N VAL A 117 -8.06 -7.84 8.89
CA VAL A 117 -7.19 -6.67 8.74
C VAL A 117 -5.98 -6.83 9.66
N MET A 118 -4.80 -6.69 9.11
CA MET A 118 -3.52 -6.85 9.82
C MET A 118 -2.77 -5.52 9.87
N ALA A 119 -2.42 -5.07 11.07
CA ALA A 119 -1.61 -3.88 11.30
C ALA A 119 -0.22 -4.31 11.82
N PHE A 120 0.80 -4.03 11.03
CA PHE A 120 2.19 -4.41 11.32
C PHE A 120 2.93 -3.28 12.00
N GLY A 121 3.70 -3.62 13.04
CA GLY A 121 4.74 -2.76 13.53
C GLY A 121 6.01 -2.88 12.67
N ALA A 122 6.82 -1.84 12.61
CA ALA A 122 8.16 -1.90 12.06
C ALA A 122 9.19 -1.37 13.04
N GLY A 123 10.36 -1.96 12.97
CA GLY A 123 11.60 -1.50 13.56
C GLY A 123 12.74 -1.76 12.59
N LEU A 124 13.96 -1.43 12.97
CA LEU A 124 15.16 -1.79 12.21
C LEU A 124 15.45 -3.31 12.28
N LYS A 125 14.98 -3.97 13.32
CA LYS A 125 15.00 -5.43 13.49
C LYS A 125 13.62 -6.02 13.22
N PRO A 126 13.49 -7.34 12.95
CA PRO A 126 12.23 -7.98 12.69
C PRO A 126 11.27 -7.82 13.87
N VAL A 127 10.04 -7.49 13.58
CA VAL A 127 8.96 -7.42 14.56
C VAL A 127 8.23 -8.74 14.55
N GLU A 128 8.21 -9.42 15.67
CA GLU A 128 7.60 -10.74 15.81
C GLU A 128 6.08 -10.72 16.07
N TYR A 129 5.43 -9.57 15.93
CA TYR A 129 4.02 -9.41 16.27
C TYR A 129 3.31 -8.48 15.31
N LEU A 130 2.04 -8.79 15.04
CA LEU A 130 1.09 -7.89 14.40
C LEU A 130 -0.18 -7.77 15.26
N TYR A 131 -1.02 -6.83 14.91
CA TYR A 131 -2.40 -6.77 15.41
C TYR A 131 -3.35 -7.20 14.30
N ARG A 132 -4.22 -8.17 14.60
CA ARG A 132 -5.23 -8.69 13.67
C ARG A 132 -6.62 -8.32 14.15
N SER A 133 -7.46 -7.85 13.23
CA SER A 133 -8.88 -7.65 13.39
C SER A 133 -9.65 -8.62 12.49
N LYS A 134 -10.63 -9.30 13.04
CA LYS A 134 -11.54 -10.23 12.32
C LYS A 134 -12.94 -9.64 12.09
N ASP A 135 -13.12 -8.38 12.46
CA ASP A 135 -14.40 -7.66 12.46
C ASP A 135 -14.27 -6.26 11.86
N HIS A 136 -13.51 -6.18 10.75
CA HIS A 136 -13.34 -4.97 9.96
C HIS A 136 -12.80 -3.77 10.77
N GLY A 137 -11.84 -4.05 11.65
CA GLY A 137 -11.15 -3.02 12.43
C GLY A 137 -11.89 -2.56 13.70
N LEU A 138 -12.91 -3.29 14.17
CA LEU A 138 -13.63 -2.94 15.40
C LEU A 138 -12.88 -3.38 16.66
N THR A 139 -12.39 -4.62 16.67
CA THR A 139 -11.57 -5.20 17.75
C THR A 139 -10.27 -5.79 17.21
N TRP A 140 -9.25 -5.88 18.06
CA TRP A 140 -7.91 -6.25 17.67
C TRP A 140 -7.27 -7.23 18.65
N ALA A 141 -6.59 -8.23 18.12
CA ALA A 141 -5.79 -9.19 18.87
C ALA A 141 -4.32 -9.09 18.47
N LYS A 142 -3.41 -9.13 19.44
CA LYS A 142 -1.97 -9.23 19.20
C LYS A 142 -1.62 -10.67 18.87
N GLU A 143 -0.94 -10.91 17.76
CA GLU A 143 -0.53 -12.23 17.30
C GLU A 143 0.99 -12.29 17.09
N LYS A 144 1.60 -13.42 17.46
CA LYS A 144 3.01 -13.69 17.16
C LYS A 144 3.14 -14.12 15.71
N ILE A 145 4.15 -13.57 15.02
CA ILE A 145 4.51 -13.94 13.64
C ILE A 145 6.00 -14.27 13.58
N GLU A 146 6.41 -14.91 12.49
CA GLU A 146 7.80 -15.16 12.18
C GLU A 146 8.17 -14.49 10.86
N ILE A 147 9.20 -13.67 10.84
CA ILE A 147 9.80 -13.15 9.60
C ILE A 147 11.15 -13.84 9.45
N LYS A 148 11.32 -14.63 8.40
CA LYS A 148 12.62 -15.26 8.09
C LYS A 148 13.58 -14.21 7.55
N PRO A 149 14.90 -14.35 7.73
CA PRO A 149 15.86 -13.51 7.03
C PRO A 149 15.91 -13.85 5.52
N ASP A 150 16.37 -12.92 4.72
CA ASP A 150 16.63 -13.17 3.29
C ASP A 150 17.87 -14.07 3.10
N LYS A 151 18.18 -14.43 1.85
CA LYS A 151 19.35 -15.27 1.52
C LYS A 151 20.70 -14.67 1.94
N ASN A 152 20.76 -13.37 2.18
CA ASN A 152 21.95 -12.65 2.66
C ASN A 152 21.95 -12.52 4.20
N GLY A 153 20.91 -13.05 4.87
CA GLY A 153 20.70 -12.98 6.31
C GLY A 153 20.23 -11.63 6.83
N TRP A 154 19.70 -10.75 5.96
CA TRP A 154 19.09 -9.50 6.36
C TRP A 154 17.59 -9.66 6.56
N TYR A 155 17.04 -8.86 7.47
CA TYR A 155 15.61 -8.76 7.66
C TYR A 155 15.05 -7.52 6.96
N ALA A 156 13.89 -7.66 6.33
CA ALA A 156 13.19 -6.53 5.75
C ALA A 156 12.31 -5.79 6.78
N THR A 157 12.04 -4.56 6.46
CA THR A 157 11.02 -3.75 7.11
C THR A 157 9.99 -3.28 6.09
N THR A 158 8.75 -3.16 6.52
CA THR A 158 7.66 -2.58 5.72
C THR A 158 7.44 -1.09 6.01
N TYR A 159 8.36 -0.48 6.77
CA TYR A 159 8.33 0.93 7.12
C TYR A 159 8.23 1.84 5.90
N CYS A 160 7.27 2.75 5.89
CA CYS A 160 6.97 3.64 4.76
C CYS A 160 6.66 2.94 3.43
N CYS A 161 6.36 1.63 3.41
CA CYS A 161 5.88 0.95 2.22
C CYS A 161 4.37 1.09 2.07
N ASP A 162 3.83 0.74 0.90
CA ASP A 162 2.38 0.68 0.68
C ASP A 162 1.74 -0.54 1.36
N PRO A 163 0.42 -0.56 1.50
CA PRO A 163 -0.31 -1.74 1.94
C PRO A 163 0.05 -2.99 1.12
N GLY A 164 0.03 -4.15 1.78
CA GLY A 164 0.11 -5.42 1.10
C GLY A 164 -1.19 -5.77 0.37
N ILE A 165 -1.12 -6.77 -0.47
CA ILE A 165 -2.24 -7.32 -1.24
C ILE A 165 -2.41 -8.81 -0.98
N THR A 166 -3.59 -9.34 -1.31
CA THR A 166 -3.85 -10.77 -1.42
C THR A 166 -3.84 -11.14 -2.91
N ILE A 167 -2.99 -12.07 -3.31
CA ILE A 167 -2.88 -12.54 -4.69
C ILE A 167 -4.19 -13.22 -5.10
N GLN A 168 -4.75 -12.78 -6.23
CA GLN A 168 -6.05 -13.26 -6.74
C GLN A 168 -5.92 -14.25 -7.90
N GLN A 169 -4.75 -14.32 -8.54
CA GLN A 169 -4.53 -15.09 -9.76
C GLN A 169 -3.43 -16.15 -9.58
N GLY A 170 -3.43 -17.14 -10.48
CA GLY A 170 -2.33 -18.08 -10.62
C GLY A 170 -2.20 -19.13 -9.51
N LYS A 171 -1.04 -19.77 -9.47
CA LYS A 171 -0.71 -20.90 -8.58
C LYS A 171 -0.77 -20.52 -7.10
N TYR A 172 -0.38 -19.30 -6.78
CA TYR A 172 -0.29 -18.80 -5.40
C TYR A 172 -1.47 -17.89 -5.02
N LYS A 173 -2.64 -18.12 -5.65
CA LYS A 173 -3.87 -17.44 -5.24
C LYS A 173 -4.11 -17.62 -3.74
N GLY A 174 -4.34 -16.50 -3.04
CA GLY A 174 -4.51 -16.46 -1.59
C GLY A 174 -3.23 -16.08 -0.82
N ARG A 175 -2.06 -16.04 -1.49
CA ARG A 175 -0.81 -15.53 -0.90
C ARG A 175 -0.97 -14.08 -0.49
N LEU A 176 -0.48 -13.74 0.69
CA LEU A 176 -0.31 -12.35 1.11
C LEU A 176 1.05 -11.85 0.61
N LEU A 177 1.07 -10.68 -0.01
CA LEU A 177 2.29 -10.07 -0.54
C LEU A 177 2.40 -8.62 -0.06
N MET A 178 3.48 -8.29 0.66
CA MET A 178 3.74 -6.94 1.18
C MET A 178 5.00 -6.34 0.55
N PRO A 179 4.94 -5.10 0.03
CA PRO A 179 6.15 -4.39 -0.37
C PRO A 179 7.02 -4.13 0.86
N SER A 180 8.33 -4.31 0.72
CA SER A 180 9.28 -4.19 1.81
C SER A 180 10.65 -3.70 1.35
N GLN A 181 11.53 -3.37 2.31
CA GLN A 181 12.86 -2.87 2.03
C GLN A 181 13.87 -3.38 3.05
N VAL A 182 15.13 -3.43 2.67
CA VAL A 182 16.24 -3.89 3.50
C VAL A 182 17.26 -2.77 3.71
N PHE A 183 17.49 -2.42 4.96
CA PHE A 183 18.49 -1.44 5.35
C PHE A 183 19.82 -2.15 5.61
N VAL A 184 20.68 -2.20 4.60
CA VAL A 184 22.01 -2.82 4.70
C VAL A 184 22.98 -1.89 5.42
N GLY A 185 23.74 -2.44 6.35
CA GLY A 185 24.78 -1.76 7.10
C GLY A 185 26.08 -2.59 7.21
N PRO A 186 26.95 -2.29 8.17
CA PRO A 186 28.12 -3.12 8.45
C PRO A 186 27.77 -4.52 8.95
N ILE A 187 28.69 -5.44 8.78
CA ILE A 187 28.67 -6.76 9.42
C ILE A 187 29.82 -6.78 10.41
N ASN A 188 29.54 -7.13 11.66
CA ASN A 188 30.55 -7.27 12.72
C ASN A 188 31.46 -8.50 12.49
N SER A 189 32.56 -8.57 13.21
CA SER A 189 33.48 -9.70 13.12
C SER A 189 32.89 -11.05 13.54
N ASP A 190 31.84 -11.04 14.35
CA ASP A 190 31.08 -12.22 14.77
C ASP A 190 29.95 -12.59 13.77
N GLY A 191 29.84 -11.86 12.65
CA GLY A 191 28.79 -12.06 11.63
C GLY A 191 27.45 -11.37 11.94
N SER A 192 27.28 -10.71 13.08
CA SER A 192 26.11 -9.95 13.41
C SER A 192 25.97 -8.70 12.50
N ARG A 193 24.72 -8.30 12.20
CA ARG A 193 24.42 -7.23 11.25
C ARG A 193 23.99 -5.96 11.96
N ILE A 194 24.58 -4.84 11.57
CA ILE A 194 24.22 -3.52 12.07
C ILE A 194 23.21 -2.89 11.08
N TYR A 195 22.01 -2.69 11.55
CA TYR A 195 20.95 -2.03 10.77
C TYR A 195 21.10 -0.51 10.91
N LEU A 196 21.32 0.18 9.80
CA LEU A 196 21.52 1.63 9.78
C LEU A 196 20.30 2.34 9.29
N ASN A 197 19.78 3.23 10.11
CA ASN A 197 18.67 4.09 9.75
C ASN A 197 19.07 5.17 8.72
N LYS A 198 18.05 5.78 8.12
CA LYS A 198 18.06 6.76 7.03
C LYS A 198 19.06 7.91 7.17
N GLY A 199 19.40 8.34 8.37
CA GLY A 199 20.34 9.45 8.59
C GLY A 199 21.81 9.04 8.81
N GLN A 200 22.06 7.80 9.15
CA GLN A 200 23.32 7.38 9.76
C GLN A 200 24.44 7.07 8.78
N ASN A 201 24.13 6.66 7.56
CA ASN A 201 25.22 6.31 6.67
C ASN A 201 24.87 6.32 5.17
N ARG A 202 25.05 7.47 4.54
CA ARG A 202 24.84 7.67 3.09
C ARG A 202 25.67 6.70 2.24
N LYS A 203 26.84 6.23 2.73
CA LYS A 203 27.70 5.28 2.00
C LYS A 203 27.05 3.90 1.79
N TYR A 204 26.05 3.53 2.60
CA TYR A 204 25.30 2.29 2.44
C TYR A 204 24.00 2.42 1.64
N PHE A 205 23.59 3.62 1.23
CA PHE A 205 22.37 3.81 0.47
C PHE A 205 22.38 3.03 -0.85
N GLY A 206 23.51 2.97 -1.54
CA GLY A 206 23.65 2.18 -2.75
C GLY A 206 23.59 0.66 -2.55
N LYS A 207 23.73 0.18 -1.32
CA LYS A 207 23.65 -1.26 -0.97
C LYS A 207 22.25 -1.67 -0.50
N ARG A 208 21.38 -0.73 -0.19
CA ARG A 208 19.99 -0.99 0.16
C ARG A 208 19.25 -1.53 -1.04
N TYR A 209 18.20 -2.26 -0.79
CA TYR A 209 17.31 -2.74 -1.82
C TYR A 209 15.88 -2.84 -1.30
N SER A 210 14.95 -2.68 -2.20
CA SER A 210 13.56 -3.03 -1.98
C SER A 210 13.31 -4.48 -2.39
N ASN A 211 12.29 -5.08 -1.83
CA ASN A 211 11.83 -6.44 -2.12
C ASN A 211 10.36 -6.59 -1.71
N ALA A 212 9.87 -7.80 -1.57
CA ALA A 212 8.58 -8.09 -0.96
C ALA A 212 8.73 -9.15 0.15
N LEU A 213 7.84 -9.10 1.12
CA LEU A 213 7.56 -10.19 2.05
C LEU A 213 6.30 -10.90 1.58
N TYR A 214 6.30 -12.24 1.58
CA TYR A 214 5.12 -13.01 1.25
C TYR A 214 4.83 -14.09 2.30
N SER A 215 3.54 -14.43 2.42
CA SER A 215 3.05 -15.46 3.35
C SER A 215 2.00 -16.33 2.66
N ASP A 216 2.18 -17.65 2.78
CA ASP A 216 1.25 -18.67 2.28
C ASP A 216 0.44 -19.35 3.39
N ASP A 217 0.57 -18.88 4.64
CA ASP A 217 -0.05 -19.46 5.84
C ASP A 217 -0.92 -18.46 6.63
N GLY A 218 -1.45 -17.44 5.92
CA GLY A 218 -2.33 -16.42 6.50
C GLY A 218 -1.60 -15.42 7.38
N GLY A 219 -0.33 -15.15 7.09
CA GLY A 219 0.47 -14.11 7.76
C GLY A 219 1.14 -14.55 9.06
N LYS A 220 1.29 -15.86 9.30
CA LYS A 220 2.02 -16.39 10.45
C LYS A 220 3.52 -16.42 10.20
N THR A 221 3.92 -16.89 9.00
CA THR A 221 5.30 -16.92 8.55
C THR A 221 5.46 -16.07 7.31
N TRP A 222 6.52 -15.24 7.28
CA TRP A 222 6.84 -14.35 6.17
C TRP A 222 8.21 -14.68 5.61
N LEU A 223 8.25 -14.88 4.29
CA LEU A 223 9.45 -15.15 3.51
C LEU A 223 9.78 -13.92 2.64
N HIS A 224 11.03 -13.81 2.23
CA HIS A 224 11.49 -12.75 1.34
C HIS A 224 11.44 -13.17 -0.11
N SER A 225 11.04 -12.24 -0.99
CA SER A 225 11.38 -12.32 -2.41
C SER A 225 12.88 -12.15 -2.62
N GLU A 226 13.34 -12.42 -3.83
CA GLU A 226 14.63 -11.92 -4.29
C GLU A 226 14.70 -10.39 -4.15
N PRO A 227 15.88 -9.81 -3.93
CA PRO A 227 16.08 -8.37 -3.99
C PRO A 227 15.63 -7.81 -5.35
N PHE A 228 14.98 -6.64 -5.35
CA PHE A 228 14.72 -5.93 -6.59
C PHE A 228 16.07 -5.65 -7.31
N PRO A 229 16.19 -5.91 -8.62
CA PRO A 229 17.49 -5.92 -9.31
C PRO A 229 18.23 -4.58 -9.32
N ILE A 230 17.55 -3.48 -9.02
CA ILE A 230 18.16 -2.14 -8.93
C ILE A 230 18.39 -1.79 -7.48
N PHE A 231 19.66 -1.79 -7.07
CA PHE A 231 20.05 -1.42 -5.70
C PHE A 231 19.90 0.08 -5.45
N GLY A 232 19.85 0.47 -4.18
CA GLY A 232 19.54 1.83 -3.74
C GLY A 232 18.07 2.18 -3.77
N THR A 233 17.22 1.20 -4.07
CA THR A 233 15.76 1.33 -4.00
C THR A 233 15.22 1.14 -2.59
N SER A 234 14.06 1.71 -2.32
CA SER A 234 13.36 1.64 -1.03
C SER A 234 11.89 2.03 -1.17
N GLU A 235 11.15 1.92 -0.08
CA GLU A 235 9.76 2.39 0.06
C GLU A 235 8.90 2.02 -1.17
N PRO A 236 8.82 0.72 -1.51
CA PRO A 236 8.12 0.27 -2.70
C PRO A 236 6.60 0.24 -2.52
N SER A 237 5.93 0.18 -3.65
CA SER A 237 4.51 -0.15 -3.80
C SER A 237 4.31 -1.19 -4.90
N LEU A 238 3.20 -1.91 -4.85
CA LEU A 238 2.89 -2.97 -5.82
C LEU A 238 1.39 -3.16 -5.99
N CYS A 239 0.99 -3.72 -7.12
CA CYS A 239 -0.36 -4.22 -7.34
C CYS A 239 -0.35 -5.43 -8.29
N GLU A 240 -1.39 -6.25 -8.24
CA GLU A 240 -1.59 -7.39 -9.13
C GLU A 240 -2.40 -6.99 -10.35
N LEU A 241 -1.91 -7.28 -11.56
CA LEU A 241 -2.60 -7.08 -12.84
C LEU A 241 -3.64 -8.18 -13.09
N ASN A 242 -4.48 -8.03 -14.11
CA ASN A 242 -5.53 -8.99 -14.44
C ASN A 242 -5.02 -10.38 -14.85
N ASP A 243 -3.80 -10.46 -15.35
CA ASP A 243 -3.15 -11.72 -15.73
C ASP A 243 -2.35 -12.37 -14.59
N GLY A 244 -2.32 -11.75 -13.38
CA GLY A 244 -1.56 -12.21 -12.23
C GLY A 244 -0.13 -11.67 -12.16
N THR A 245 0.31 -10.91 -13.15
CA THR A 245 1.59 -10.20 -13.07
C THR A 245 1.56 -9.17 -11.94
N ILE A 246 2.62 -9.09 -11.14
CA ILE A 246 2.76 -8.03 -10.13
C ILE A 246 3.51 -6.85 -10.75
N TYR A 247 2.87 -5.70 -10.83
CA TYR A 247 3.54 -4.43 -11.10
C TYR A 247 4.20 -3.93 -9.82
N TYR A 248 5.45 -3.50 -9.93
CA TYR A 248 6.27 -3.04 -8.81
C TYR A 248 6.88 -1.67 -9.09
N ASN A 249 6.83 -0.77 -8.11
CA ASN A 249 7.32 0.59 -8.21
C ASN A 249 8.10 0.95 -6.95
N ALA A 250 9.33 1.43 -7.08
CA ALA A 250 10.20 1.76 -5.97
C ALA A 250 10.81 3.15 -6.11
N ARG A 251 10.96 3.83 -4.99
CA ARG A 251 11.75 5.02 -4.83
C ARG A 251 13.23 4.71 -4.96
N THR A 252 14.04 5.67 -5.42
CA THR A 252 15.50 5.55 -5.44
C THR A 252 16.21 6.53 -4.50
N HIS A 253 17.33 6.10 -3.95
CA HIS A 253 18.27 6.95 -3.20
C HIS A 253 19.47 7.43 -4.05
N PHE A 254 19.47 7.15 -5.34
CA PHE A 254 20.56 7.56 -6.23
C PHE A 254 20.38 8.97 -6.83
N ARG A 255 19.36 9.72 -6.45
CA ARG A 255 19.08 11.06 -6.96
C ARG A 255 18.89 11.13 -8.47
N LYS A 256 18.31 10.08 -9.06
CA LYS A 256 18.06 10.00 -10.51
C LYS A 256 16.84 10.80 -10.96
N GLY A 257 15.90 11.03 -10.07
CA GLY A 257 14.70 11.80 -10.35
C GLY A 257 13.51 11.01 -10.90
N ASN A 258 13.67 9.72 -11.22
CA ASN A 258 12.58 8.88 -11.72
C ASN A 258 12.43 7.59 -10.90
N LYS A 259 11.22 7.01 -10.94
CA LYS A 259 10.90 5.74 -10.28
C LYS A 259 11.64 4.57 -10.91
N GLN A 260 11.90 3.56 -10.10
CA GLN A 260 12.38 2.28 -10.58
C GLN A 260 11.20 1.31 -10.60
N VAL A 261 10.89 0.73 -11.75
CA VAL A 261 9.74 -0.15 -11.94
C VAL A 261 10.17 -1.52 -12.42
N GLY A 262 9.34 -2.51 -12.20
CA GLY A 262 9.56 -3.88 -12.65
C GLY A 262 8.33 -4.73 -12.44
N HIS A 263 8.45 -6.02 -12.78
CA HIS A 263 7.34 -6.97 -12.69
C HIS A 263 7.79 -8.26 -12.01
N SER A 264 6.81 -8.98 -11.44
CA SER A 264 6.98 -10.37 -11.02
C SER A 264 5.97 -11.25 -11.76
N LEU A 265 6.44 -12.40 -12.28
CA LEU A 265 5.63 -13.39 -12.97
C LEU A 265 5.37 -14.65 -12.11
N ASP A 266 5.86 -14.63 -10.87
CA ASP A 266 5.83 -15.74 -9.92
C ASP A 266 5.20 -15.34 -8.57
N SER A 267 4.22 -14.42 -8.62
CA SER A 267 3.48 -13.93 -7.43
C SER A 267 4.39 -13.33 -6.35
N GLY A 268 5.37 -12.57 -6.79
CA GLY A 268 6.22 -11.76 -5.93
C GLY A 268 7.47 -12.47 -5.39
N GLU A 269 7.88 -13.64 -5.92
CA GLU A 269 9.11 -14.31 -5.49
C GLU A 269 10.36 -13.71 -6.14
N SER A 270 10.28 -13.32 -7.42
CA SER A 270 11.38 -12.70 -8.16
C SER A 270 10.92 -11.57 -9.07
N TRP A 271 11.87 -10.80 -9.60
CA TRP A 271 11.61 -9.57 -10.35
C TRP A 271 12.25 -9.60 -11.72
N VAL A 272 11.48 -9.19 -12.74
CA VAL A 272 11.89 -9.09 -14.14
C VAL A 272 11.60 -7.71 -14.69
N LYS A 273 12.16 -7.38 -15.85
CA LYS A 273 11.97 -6.12 -16.58
C LYS A 273 12.23 -4.86 -15.70
N ALA A 274 13.16 -4.97 -14.75
CA ALA A 274 13.49 -3.83 -13.89
C ALA A 274 14.14 -2.70 -14.72
N LYS A 275 13.55 -1.51 -14.66
CA LYS A 275 14.00 -0.33 -15.41
C LYS A 275 13.71 0.96 -14.65
N GLU A 276 14.33 2.05 -15.06
CA GLU A 276 13.89 3.40 -14.73
C GLU A 276 12.65 3.74 -15.58
N ASP A 277 11.65 4.38 -14.96
CA ASP A 277 10.44 4.82 -15.65
C ASP A 277 10.59 6.28 -16.08
N ASP A 278 10.47 6.55 -17.39
CA ASP A 278 10.70 7.89 -17.93
C ASP A 278 9.56 8.89 -17.64
N GLU A 279 8.38 8.41 -17.25
CA GLU A 279 7.20 9.22 -17.03
C GLU A 279 6.90 9.46 -15.54
N LEU A 280 7.35 8.57 -14.64
CA LEU A 280 7.08 8.63 -13.21
C LEU A 280 8.24 9.28 -12.46
N PHE A 281 8.01 10.50 -12.06
CA PHE A 281 8.97 11.29 -11.34
C PHE A 281 9.13 10.82 -9.87
N ASP A 282 10.36 10.77 -9.36
CA ASP A 282 10.68 10.28 -8.00
C ASP A 282 11.04 11.40 -7.01
N GLY A 283 11.02 12.66 -7.43
CA GLY A 283 11.39 13.82 -6.65
C GLY A 283 12.55 14.60 -7.26
N PRO A 284 12.92 15.77 -6.68
CA PRO A 284 14.00 16.58 -7.21
C PRO A 284 15.29 15.79 -7.44
N PRO A 285 16.00 15.98 -8.56
CA PRO A 285 17.20 15.17 -8.90
C PRO A 285 18.35 15.28 -7.90
N ASP A 286 18.41 16.35 -7.13
CA ASP A 286 19.39 16.60 -6.06
C ASP A 286 18.96 16.08 -4.68
N GLU A 287 17.72 15.56 -4.56
CA GLU A 287 17.20 14.92 -3.36
C GLU A 287 17.17 13.39 -3.49
N TYR A 288 16.87 12.72 -2.36
CA TYR A 288 16.70 11.27 -2.31
C TYR A 288 15.26 10.88 -2.62
N GLY A 289 14.79 10.94 -3.84
CA GLY A 289 13.47 10.48 -4.24
C GLY A 289 12.32 10.79 -3.25
N CYS A 290 11.12 10.38 -3.56
CA CYS A 290 9.97 10.48 -2.66
C CYS A 290 9.09 9.24 -2.79
N LYS A 291 8.57 8.72 -1.67
CA LYS A 291 7.58 7.65 -1.71
C LYS A 291 6.34 8.12 -2.47
N GLY A 292 5.91 7.30 -3.42
CA GLY A 292 4.59 7.37 -4.04
C GLY A 292 3.75 6.16 -3.63
N ALA A 293 2.51 6.12 -4.04
CA ALA A 293 1.62 5.00 -3.83
C ALA A 293 1.05 4.49 -5.15
N VAL A 294 0.88 3.16 -5.26
CA VAL A 294 0.26 2.50 -6.39
C VAL A 294 -0.99 1.76 -5.94
N VAL A 295 -2.07 1.90 -6.69
CA VAL A 295 -3.26 1.05 -6.52
C VAL A 295 -3.81 0.64 -7.87
N LYS A 296 -4.35 -0.58 -7.94
CA LYS A 296 -5.15 -1.03 -9.08
C LYS A 296 -6.61 -0.73 -8.83
N VAL A 297 -7.25 -0.02 -9.77
CA VAL A 297 -8.70 0.18 -9.76
C VAL A 297 -9.36 -1.04 -10.40
N PRO A 298 -10.32 -1.70 -9.73
CA PRO A 298 -10.98 -2.89 -10.28
C PRO A 298 -11.62 -2.63 -11.63
N ASN A 299 -11.14 -3.32 -12.65
CA ASN A 299 -11.67 -3.33 -14.01
C ASN A 299 -11.33 -4.68 -14.65
N LYS A 300 -12.29 -5.31 -15.32
CA LYS A 300 -12.10 -6.64 -15.91
C LYS A 300 -11.38 -6.61 -17.26
N ASP A 301 -11.55 -5.51 -18.00
CA ASP A 301 -11.10 -5.40 -19.38
C ASP A 301 -9.75 -4.71 -19.51
N LYS A 302 -9.35 -3.94 -18.49
CA LYS A 302 -8.13 -3.13 -18.50
C LYS A 302 -7.42 -3.17 -17.16
N ASP A 303 -6.10 -3.13 -17.19
CA ASP A 303 -5.27 -2.94 -16.02
C ASP A 303 -5.13 -1.44 -15.73
N ILE A 304 -6.12 -0.92 -14.98
CA ILE A 304 -6.15 0.48 -14.58
C ILE A 304 -5.35 0.64 -13.30
N ILE A 305 -4.24 1.35 -13.39
CA ILE A 305 -3.37 1.66 -12.25
C ILE A 305 -3.37 3.16 -12.00
N LEU A 306 -3.45 3.55 -10.74
CA LEU A 306 -3.16 4.91 -10.29
C LEU A 306 -1.84 4.93 -9.54
N PHE A 307 -1.04 5.94 -9.81
CA PHE A 307 0.17 6.26 -9.07
C PHE A 307 0.06 7.69 -8.53
N SER A 308 0.42 7.89 -7.26
CA SER A 308 0.42 9.22 -6.63
C SER A 308 1.81 9.59 -6.13
N ALA A 309 2.24 10.81 -6.41
CA ALA A 309 3.49 11.39 -5.92
C ALA A 309 3.46 12.93 -6.04
N PRO A 310 4.43 13.66 -5.42
CA PRO A 310 4.68 15.05 -5.77
C PRO A 310 4.96 15.20 -7.26
N GLY A 311 4.27 16.11 -7.94
CA GLY A 311 4.33 16.28 -9.40
C GLY A 311 5.38 17.26 -9.88
N ARG A 312 5.98 18.06 -9.00
CA ARG A 312 6.99 19.05 -9.38
C ARG A 312 8.40 18.46 -9.39
N ARG A 313 9.21 18.93 -10.35
CA ARG A 313 10.62 18.49 -10.50
C ARG A 313 11.60 19.24 -9.62
N ASP A 314 11.24 20.45 -9.16
CA ASP A 314 12.10 21.34 -8.37
C ASP A 314 11.91 21.20 -6.86
N LYS A 315 10.78 20.65 -6.42
CA LYS A 315 10.46 20.44 -5.00
C LYS A 315 9.36 19.41 -4.81
N ARG A 316 9.16 18.93 -3.59
CA ARG A 316 8.08 17.98 -3.26
C ARG A 316 6.75 18.72 -3.05
N ASP A 317 6.18 19.21 -4.13
CA ASP A 317 4.89 19.91 -4.16
C ASP A 317 3.93 19.28 -5.17
N ASP A 318 2.67 19.70 -5.11
CA ASP A 318 1.59 19.40 -6.05
C ASP A 318 1.36 17.89 -6.19
N ILE A 319 0.75 17.28 -5.16
CA ILE A 319 0.42 15.85 -5.24
C ILE A 319 -0.43 15.58 -6.48
N THR A 320 0.12 14.77 -7.36
CA THR A 320 -0.43 14.46 -8.68
C THR A 320 -0.81 12.98 -8.75
N ILE A 321 -1.98 12.72 -9.31
CA ILE A 321 -2.43 11.37 -9.67
C ILE A 321 -2.09 11.12 -11.13
N HIS A 322 -1.33 10.08 -11.39
CA HIS A 322 -1.03 9.55 -12.71
C HIS A 322 -1.91 8.33 -12.95
N LEU A 323 -2.45 8.20 -14.16
CA LEU A 323 -3.31 7.09 -14.57
C LEU A 323 -2.67 6.34 -15.74
N SER A 324 -2.53 5.04 -15.57
CA SER A 324 -2.25 4.06 -16.62
C SER A 324 -3.50 3.21 -16.88
N MET A 325 -3.73 2.84 -18.14
CA MET A 325 -4.78 1.90 -18.56
C MET A 325 -4.23 0.64 -19.21
N ASP A 326 -2.92 0.44 -19.15
CA ASP A 326 -2.15 -0.62 -19.81
C ASP A 326 -1.19 -1.34 -18.84
N GLY A 327 -1.52 -1.36 -17.55
CA GLY A 327 -0.73 -2.08 -16.55
C GLY A 327 0.58 -1.39 -16.16
N GLY A 328 0.68 -0.08 -16.36
CA GLY A 328 1.87 0.71 -15.99
C GLY A 328 2.92 0.84 -17.08
N GLU A 329 2.60 0.47 -18.33
CA GLU A 329 3.50 0.66 -19.48
C GLU A 329 3.54 2.12 -19.93
N SER A 330 2.43 2.87 -19.81
CA SER A 330 2.34 4.32 -20.07
C SER A 330 1.45 5.07 -19.10
N TRP A 331 1.68 6.38 -18.95
CA TRP A 331 0.98 7.24 -17.98
C TRP A 331 0.46 8.54 -18.64
N PRO A 332 -0.44 8.43 -19.63
CA PRO A 332 -0.85 9.58 -20.46
C PRO A 332 -1.71 10.59 -19.71
N THR A 333 -2.37 10.20 -18.62
CA THR A 333 -3.25 11.10 -17.87
C THR A 333 -2.64 11.45 -16.53
N LYS A 334 -2.58 12.76 -16.26
CA LYS A 334 -2.06 13.31 -14.99
C LYS A 334 -3.02 14.38 -14.48
N ARG A 335 -3.37 14.32 -13.19
CA ARG A 335 -4.21 15.34 -12.57
C ARG A 335 -3.70 15.72 -11.18
N ILE A 336 -3.52 17.01 -10.95
CA ILE A 336 -3.13 17.52 -9.62
C ILE A 336 -4.31 17.33 -8.68
N LEU A 337 -4.08 16.60 -7.59
CA LEU A 337 -5.07 16.37 -6.54
C LEU A 337 -5.05 17.52 -5.53
N LYS A 338 -3.86 17.94 -5.11
CA LYS A 338 -3.70 19.05 -4.16
C LYS A 338 -2.47 19.86 -4.50
N VAL A 339 -2.68 21.15 -4.70
CA VAL A 339 -1.62 22.15 -4.96
C VAL A 339 -0.88 22.48 -3.66
N GLY A 340 0.40 22.78 -3.75
CA GLY A 340 1.26 23.19 -2.65
C GLY A 340 2.03 22.02 -2.01
N PRO A 341 2.53 22.18 -0.77
CA PRO A 341 3.44 21.25 -0.15
C PRO A 341 2.90 19.82 -0.15
N GLY A 342 3.67 18.91 -0.73
CA GLY A 342 3.40 17.48 -0.80
C GLY A 342 4.56 16.67 -0.24
N ASN A 343 4.34 15.38 -0.05
CA ASN A 343 5.37 14.44 0.36
C ASN A 343 4.85 13.00 0.14
N TYR A 344 5.09 12.09 1.07
CA TYR A 344 4.65 10.70 0.99
C TYR A 344 3.13 10.58 0.91
N THR A 345 2.69 9.62 0.12
CA THR A 345 1.28 9.29 -0.03
C THR A 345 1.05 7.79 0.16
N TRP A 346 -0.12 7.42 0.65
CA TRP A 346 -0.66 6.06 0.70
C TRP A 346 -2.04 6.07 0.09
N MET A 347 -2.38 5.05 -0.68
CA MET A 347 -3.69 4.92 -1.31
C MET A 347 -4.36 3.60 -0.96
N ALA A 348 -5.68 3.59 -0.99
CA ALA A 348 -6.52 2.40 -0.91
C ALA A 348 -7.73 2.56 -1.84
N VAL A 349 -8.24 1.45 -2.36
CA VAL A 349 -9.40 1.42 -3.26
C VAL A 349 -10.59 0.82 -2.55
N GLY A 350 -11.77 1.38 -2.79
CA GLY A 350 -13.03 0.90 -2.25
C GLY A 350 -13.42 -0.48 -2.76
N ARG A 351 -14.29 -1.16 -2.02
CA ARG A 351 -14.73 -2.52 -2.31
C ARG A 351 -16.04 -2.51 -3.10
N LYS A 352 -16.13 -3.40 -4.08
CA LYS A 352 -17.32 -3.59 -4.91
C LYS A 352 -18.53 -3.99 -4.03
N GLU A 353 -19.72 -3.50 -4.38
CA GLU A 353 -20.98 -3.79 -3.68
C GLU A 353 -21.02 -3.32 -2.21
N THR A 354 -20.20 -2.32 -1.87
CA THR A 354 -20.15 -1.70 -0.55
C THR A 354 -20.31 -0.18 -0.66
N PRO A 355 -20.50 0.54 0.44
CA PRO A 355 -20.56 2.01 0.44
C PRO A 355 -19.27 2.70 -0.09
N SER A 356 -18.15 1.98 -0.14
CA SER A 356 -16.88 2.48 -0.67
C SER A 356 -16.68 2.21 -2.16
N GLU A 357 -17.63 1.56 -2.85
CA GLU A 357 -17.47 1.18 -4.27
C GLU A 357 -17.14 2.38 -5.16
N GLY A 358 -16.11 2.22 -6.00
CA GLY A 358 -15.66 3.22 -6.95
C GLY A 358 -14.87 4.38 -6.34
N MET A 359 -14.69 4.41 -5.02
CA MET A 359 -13.90 5.42 -4.34
C MET A 359 -12.43 5.03 -4.26
N ILE A 360 -11.57 6.03 -4.36
CA ILE A 360 -10.13 5.94 -4.10
C ILE A 360 -9.83 6.89 -2.94
N TYR A 361 -9.11 6.41 -1.96
CA TYR A 361 -8.70 7.16 -0.79
C TYR A 361 -7.21 7.37 -0.83
N LEU A 362 -6.78 8.59 -0.52
CA LEU A 362 -5.37 8.95 -0.41
C LEU A 362 -5.13 9.69 0.90
N VAL A 363 -4.09 9.32 1.64
CA VAL A 363 -3.59 10.07 2.78
C VAL A 363 -2.17 10.53 2.50
N SER A 364 -1.87 11.77 2.89
CA SER A 364 -0.52 12.34 2.80
C SER A 364 0.07 12.49 4.20
N ASN A 365 1.39 12.36 4.32
CA ASN A 365 2.08 12.71 5.55
C ASN A 365 2.21 14.24 5.79
N LYS A 366 1.40 15.04 5.09
CA LYS A 366 1.22 16.48 5.27
C LYS A 366 -0.16 16.82 5.83
N ASP A 367 -0.68 15.95 6.70
CA ASP A 367 -1.87 16.18 7.53
C ASP A 367 -3.17 16.42 6.71
N TRP A 368 -3.33 15.74 5.58
CA TRP A 368 -4.55 15.78 4.79
C TRP A 368 -4.85 14.42 4.16
N MET A 369 -6.11 14.19 3.88
CA MET A 369 -6.56 13.07 3.06
C MET A 369 -7.53 13.51 1.98
N ALA A 370 -7.67 12.68 0.95
CA ALA A 370 -8.65 12.88 -0.11
C ALA A 370 -9.44 11.59 -0.36
N ARG A 371 -10.67 11.78 -0.87
CA ARG A 371 -11.49 10.76 -1.47
C ARG A 371 -11.88 11.24 -2.87
N PHE A 372 -11.65 10.42 -3.87
CA PHE A 372 -11.99 10.75 -5.25
C PHE A 372 -12.37 9.49 -6.02
N ASN A 373 -12.85 9.65 -7.25
CA ASN A 373 -13.20 8.54 -8.13
C ASN A 373 -12.47 8.62 -9.48
N LEU A 374 -12.55 7.56 -10.27
CA LEU A 374 -11.89 7.48 -11.58
C LEU A 374 -12.42 8.55 -12.55
N ASN A 375 -13.72 8.89 -12.51
CA ASN A 375 -14.28 9.94 -13.37
C ASN A 375 -13.66 11.30 -13.08
N TRP A 376 -13.38 11.60 -11.80
CA TRP A 376 -12.62 12.80 -11.48
C TRP A 376 -11.22 12.75 -12.10
N VAL A 377 -10.47 11.64 -11.97
CA VAL A 377 -9.12 11.52 -12.56
C VAL A 377 -9.15 11.75 -14.07
N LEU A 378 -10.17 11.22 -14.76
CA LEU A 378 -10.37 11.35 -16.22
C LEU A 378 -10.86 12.73 -16.67
N GLY A 379 -11.18 13.65 -15.75
CA GLY A 379 -11.73 14.95 -16.09
C GLY A 379 -13.17 14.92 -16.66
N LYS A 380 -13.90 13.84 -16.40
CA LYS A 380 -15.34 13.74 -16.75
C LYS A 380 -16.14 14.59 -15.76
N ASN A 381 -17.26 15.13 -16.20
CA ASN A 381 -18.20 15.93 -15.37
C ASN A 381 -19.25 15.04 -14.72
#